data_c26050e449b3779229c3d74567cb11b7
#
_entry.id   c26050e449b3779229c3d74567cb11b7
#
_cell.length_a   1.000
_cell.length_b   1.000
_cell.length_c   1.000
_cell.angle_alpha   90.00
_cell.angle_beta   90.00
_cell.angle_gamma   90.00
#
_symmetry.space_group_name_H-M   'P 1'
#
loop_
_entity.id
_entity.type
_entity.pdbx_description
1 polymer ?
#
loop_
_entity_poly.entity_id
_entity_poly.type
_entity_poly.pdbx_seq_one_letter_code
_entity_poly.pdbx_strand_id
1 'polypeptide(L)'
;MKKYFTLLLVAIFSLVIVSCDDRNDVVTTDNDTYGVMKDVTGSLTSNNSFALTQGIDIPSTHVVLVYRRVTDAWQPIPKAVYLPNVATLPTGREFDYNFVFDTQNVQIRVDDQNFNLVTEMTPAETNQYLTNQTFRIVLIPASQGKNTNVDYSDYNAVIKYYNIKDQK
;
A
#
# COMPACT_ATOMS: atom_id res chain seq x y z
N MET A 1 7.73 25.12 72.50
CA MET A 1 7.47 23.98 71.59
C MET A 1 6.53 24.29 70.42
N LYS A 2 5.62 25.26 70.50
CA LYS A 2 4.71 25.59 69.37
C LYS A 2 5.35 26.30 68.20
N LYS A 3 6.49 26.98 68.35
CA LYS A 3 7.16 27.75 67.29
C LYS A 3 7.97 26.89 66.26
N TYR A 4 8.37 25.69 66.68
CA TYR A 4 9.15 24.80 65.77
C TYR A 4 8.26 23.84 64.98
N PHE A 5 7.02 23.67 65.43
CA PHE A 5 6.06 22.82 64.70
C PHE A 5 5.63 23.41 63.35
N THR A 6 5.51 24.75 63.31
CA THR A 6 5.17 25.49 62.06
C THR A 6 6.32 25.49 61.07
N LEU A 7 7.57 25.53 61.54
CA LEU A 7 8.76 25.44 60.67
C LEU A 7 8.96 24.04 60.08
N LEU A 8 8.61 23.00 60.85
CA LEU A 8 8.66 21.61 60.37
C LEU A 8 7.60 21.37 59.29
N LEU A 9 6.40 21.96 59.43
CA LEU A 9 5.31 21.80 58.48
C LEU A 9 5.58 22.49 57.15
N VAL A 10 6.30 23.63 57.17
CA VAL A 10 6.72 24.31 55.91
C VAL A 10 7.85 23.55 55.23
N ALA A 11 8.75 22.90 55.97
CA ALA A 11 9.82 22.09 55.41
C ALA A 11 9.31 20.82 54.72
N ILE A 12 8.20 20.24 55.22
CA ILE A 12 7.59 19.04 54.60
C ILE A 12 6.82 19.39 53.32
N PHE A 13 6.26 20.62 53.24
CA PHE A 13 5.50 21.05 52.06
C PHE A 13 6.40 21.46 50.88
N SER A 14 7.67 21.77 51.11
CA SER A 14 8.62 22.13 50.05
C SER A 14 9.27 20.93 49.34
N LEU A 15 9.05 19.70 49.82
CA LEU A 15 9.61 18.48 49.24
C LEU A 15 8.68 17.75 48.28
N VAL A 16 7.47 18.25 48.06
CA VAL A 16 6.45 17.55 47.23
C VAL A 16 6.33 18.10 45.81
N ILE A 17 7.12 19.13 45.45
CA ILE A 17 7.06 19.74 44.09
C ILE A 17 8.30 19.46 43.23
N VAL A 18 9.05 18.41 43.54
CA VAL A 18 9.97 17.83 42.58
C VAL A 18 9.30 16.56 42.00
N SER A 19 8.20 16.74 41.35
CA SER A 19 7.76 15.80 40.31
C SER A 19 8.74 16.00 39.17
N CYS A 20 9.78 15.18 39.12
CA CYS A 20 10.55 15.00 37.90
C CYS A 20 9.58 14.51 36.82
N ASP A 21 9.17 15.42 35.99
CA ASP A 21 8.68 15.09 34.64
C ASP A 21 9.92 14.73 33.82
N ASP A 22 10.50 13.56 34.12
CA ASP A 22 11.44 12.88 33.22
C ASP A 22 10.64 12.31 32.05
N ARG A 23 10.03 13.21 31.31
CA ARG A 23 9.76 12.95 29.90
C ARG A 23 11.09 13.05 29.17
N ASN A 24 11.92 12.03 29.32
CA ASN A 24 12.72 11.57 28.24
C ASN A 24 11.74 11.03 27.17
N ASP A 25 11.01 11.95 26.56
CA ASP A 25 10.52 11.72 25.22
C ASP A 25 11.78 11.52 24.36
N VAL A 26 12.30 10.29 24.38
CA VAL A 26 13.06 9.80 23.25
C VAL A 26 12.09 9.97 22.10
N VAL A 27 12.21 11.11 21.43
CA VAL A 27 11.67 11.29 20.08
C VAL A 27 12.43 10.22 19.28
N THR A 28 11.92 8.99 19.33
CA THR A 28 12.20 8.03 18.29
C THR A 28 11.70 8.70 17.05
N THR A 29 12.63 9.22 16.26
CA THR A 29 12.32 9.69 14.92
C THR A 29 11.75 8.44 14.25
N ASP A 30 10.43 8.38 14.24
CA ASP A 30 9.70 7.32 13.56
C ASP A 30 9.98 7.53 12.07
N ASN A 31 11.02 6.91 11.58
CA ASN A 31 11.37 6.90 10.15
C ASN A 31 10.31 6.15 9.32
N ASP A 32 9.31 5.59 9.96
CA ASP A 32 8.23 4.81 9.38
C ASP A 32 7.00 5.66 9.01
N THR A 33 7.09 6.99 9.10
CA THR A 33 5.91 7.89 9.09
C THR A 33 5.36 8.16 7.69
N TYR A 34 6.04 7.74 6.62
CA TYR A 34 5.63 8.07 5.26
C TYR A 34 5.36 6.81 4.44
N GLY A 35 4.16 6.74 3.86
CA GLY A 35 3.87 5.77 2.81
C GLY A 35 4.81 5.97 1.62
N VAL A 36 5.33 4.90 1.07
CA VAL A 36 6.17 4.90 -0.14
C VAL A 36 5.32 4.51 -1.34
N MET A 37 5.44 5.26 -2.44
CA MET A 37 4.83 4.91 -3.72
C MET A 37 5.87 4.60 -4.77
N LYS A 38 5.58 3.59 -5.59
CA LYS A 38 6.40 3.22 -6.74
C LYS A 38 5.52 2.85 -7.92
N ASP A 39 5.72 3.51 -9.04
CA ASP A 39 5.08 3.14 -10.30
C ASP A 39 5.94 2.15 -11.08
N VAL A 40 5.30 1.16 -11.68
CA VAL A 40 5.89 0.21 -12.62
C VAL A 40 5.05 0.17 -13.89
N THR A 41 5.69 0.36 -15.03
CA THR A 41 5.04 0.30 -16.34
C THR A 41 5.73 -0.76 -17.19
N GLY A 42 4.94 -1.60 -17.83
CA GLY A 42 5.46 -2.63 -18.71
C GLY A 42 4.36 -3.41 -19.42
N SER A 43 4.76 -4.32 -20.27
CA SER A 43 3.85 -5.22 -20.98
C SER A 43 3.90 -6.61 -20.34
N LEU A 44 2.71 -7.17 -20.12
CA LEU A 44 2.52 -8.53 -19.63
C LEU A 44 2.51 -9.45 -20.86
N THR A 45 3.56 -10.24 -21.05
CA THR A 45 3.79 -11.05 -22.25
C THR A 45 4.17 -12.49 -21.88
N SER A 46 4.11 -13.39 -22.85
CA SER A 46 4.59 -14.75 -22.63
C SER A 46 6.07 -14.83 -22.23
N ASN A 47 6.89 -13.88 -22.71
CA ASN A 47 8.33 -13.86 -22.40
C ASN A 47 8.62 -13.57 -20.92
N ASN A 48 7.75 -12.84 -20.23
CA ASN A 48 7.87 -12.59 -18.80
C ASN A 48 6.81 -13.35 -17.98
N SER A 49 6.22 -14.41 -18.57
CA SER A 49 5.15 -15.20 -17.95
C SER A 49 3.96 -14.36 -17.50
N PHE A 50 3.63 -13.31 -18.28
CA PHE A 50 2.57 -12.33 -17.96
C PHE A 50 2.72 -11.68 -16.59
N ALA A 51 3.97 -11.40 -16.17
CA ALA A 51 4.28 -10.80 -14.88
C ALA A 51 5.26 -9.63 -15.02
N LEU A 52 5.13 -8.63 -14.15
CA LEU A 52 6.07 -7.53 -13.95
C LEU A 52 6.58 -7.59 -12.52
N THR A 53 7.90 -7.63 -12.33
CA THR A 53 8.52 -7.62 -11.00
C THR A 53 9.16 -6.27 -10.75
N GLN A 54 8.79 -5.64 -9.63
CA GLN A 54 9.38 -4.40 -9.15
C GLN A 54 10.15 -4.65 -7.87
N GLY A 55 11.46 -4.39 -7.90
CA GLY A 55 12.29 -4.36 -6.69
C GLY A 55 11.90 -3.16 -5.82
N ILE A 56 11.62 -3.45 -4.56
CA ILE A 56 11.28 -2.46 -3.54
C ILE A 56 11.48 -3.10 -2.16
N ASP A 57 12.21 -2.42 -1.28
CA ASP A 57 12.39 -2.90 0.08
C ASP A 57 11.08 -2.75 0.86
N ILE A 58 10.57 -3.87 1.36
CA ILE A 58 9.30 -3.94 2.08
C ILE A 58 9.61 -4.36 3.53
N PRO A 59 9.62 -3.41 4.47
CA PRO A 59 9.70 -3.76 5.89
C PRO A 59 8.57 -4.71 6.29
N SER A 60 8.88 -5.70 7.14
CA SER A 60 7.93 -6.76 7.54
C SER A 60 6.64 -6.25 8.21
N THR A 61 6.65 -4.99 8.61
CA THR A 61 5.53 -4.29 9.25
C THR A 61 4.70 -3.45 8.28
N HIS A 62 4.97 -3.50 6.96
CA HIS A 62 4.23 -2.70 5.99
C HIS A 62 3.10 -3.49 5.34
N VAL A 63 2.02 -2.77 5.01
CA VAL A 63 0.94 -3.24 4.15
C VAL A 63 1.27 -2.84 2.72
N VAL A 64 1.13 -3.78 1.78
CA VAL A 64 1.31 -3.55 0.35
C VAL A 64 -0.05 -3.42 -0.31
N LEU A 65 -0.29 -2.31 -0.99
CA LEU A 65 -1.45 -2.10 -1.85
C LEU A 65 -0.95 -1.91 -3.28
N VAL A 66 -1.70 -2.44 -4.25
CA VAL A 66 -1.38 -2.27 -5.66
C VAL A 66 -2.62 -1.81 -6.42
N TYR A 67 -2.41 -0.82 -7.27
CA TYR A 67 -3.46 -0.25 -8.12
C TYR A 67 -3.01 -0.30 -9.58
N ARG A 68 -3.95 -0.61 -10.48
CA ARG A 68 -3.76 -0.49 -11.93
C ARG A 68 -4.30 0.84 -12.41
N ARG A 69 -3.58 1.52 -13.29
CA ARG A 69 -4.06 2.73 -13.96
C ARG A 69 -5.03 2.37 -15.06
N VAL A 70 -6.24 2.93 -15.00
CA VAL A 70 -7.27 2.78 -16.04
C VAL A 70 -7.70 4.17 -16.46
N THR A 71 -7.27 4.60 -17.64
CA THR A 71 -7.41 5.99 -18.11
C THR A 71 -6.78 6.96 -17.09
N ASP A 72 -7.58 7.76 -16.41
CA ASP A 72 -7.13 8.75 -15.41
C ASP A 72 -7.42 8.33 -13.97
N ALA A 73 -7.87 7.07 -13.77
CA ALA A 73 -8.22 6.54 -12.46
C ALA A 73 -7.33 5.37 -12.04
N TRP A 74 -7.26 5.13 -10.74
CA TRP A 74 -6.57 4.00 -10.16
C TRP A 74 -7.57 2.96 -9.67
N GLN A 75 -7.42 1.73 -10.14
CA GLN A 75 -8.25 0.59 -9.79
C GLN A 75 -7.45 -0.37 -8.92
N PRO A 76 -7.93 -0.72 -7.71
CA PRO A 76 -7.25 -1.67 -6.86
C PRO A 76 -7.21 -3.06 -7.51
N ILE A 77 -6.12 -3.78 -7.27
CA ILE A 77 -6.01 -5.22 -7.57
C ILE A 77 -5.85 -6.00 -6.24
N PRO A 78 -6.29 -7.26 -6.15
CA PRO A 78 -6.77 -8.15 -7.24
C PRO A 78 -8.05 -7.69 -7.91
N LYS A 79 -8.16 -7.92 -9.23
CA LYS A 79 -9.31 -7.52 -10.03
C LYS A 79 -9.56 -8.46 -11.20
N ALA A 80 -10.75 -9.06 -11.24
CA ALA A 80 -11.23 -9.84 -12.37
C ALA A 80 -11.52 -8.96 -13.60
N VAL A 81 -11.14 -9.44 -14.75
CA VAL A 81 -11.38 -8.85 -16.07
C VAL A 81 -12.17 -9.83 -16.92
N TYR A 82 -13.37 -9.43 -17.30
CA TYR A 82 -14.24 -10.18 -18.20
C TYR A 82 -14.13 -9.60 -19.60
N LEU A 83 -13.71 -10.42 -20.56
CA LEU A 83 -13.57 -9.98 -21.95
C LEU A 83 -14.89 -10.11 -22.70
N PRO A 84 -15.17 -9.18 -23.63
CA PRO A 84 -16.38 -9.28 -24.47
C PRO A 84 -16.35 -10.54 -25.33
N ASN A 85 -17.53 -11.06 -25.64
CA ASN A 85 -17.64 -12.21 -26.54
C ASN A 85 -17.32 -11.78 -27.97
N VAL A 86 -16.43 -12.54 -28.61
CA VAL A 86 -16.05 -12.40 -30.01
C VAL A 86 -16.37 -13.70 -30.74
N ALA A 87 -17.01 -13.64 -31.88
CA ALA A 87 -17.59 -14.81 -32.56
C ALA A 87 -16.55 -15.93 -32.90
N THR A 88 -15.28 -15.55 -33.05
CA THR A 88 -14.19 -16.48 -33.42
C THR A 88 -13.36 -16.95 -32.25
N LEU A 89 -13.70 -16.54 -31.01
CA LEU A 89 -12.94 -16.83 -29.81
C LEU A 89 -13.84 -17.51 -28.76
N PRO A 90 -13.27 -18.19 -27.76
CA PRO A 90 -14.04 -18.77 -26.66
C PRO A 90 -14.94 -17.74 -25.98
N THR A 91 -16.11 -18.17 -25.54
CA THR A 91 -17.02 -17.32 -24.76
C THR A 91 -16.68 -17.34 -23.28
N GLY A 92 -17.00 -16.25 -22.57
CA GLY A 92 -16.78 -16.15 -21.14
C GLY A 92 -15.30 -16.11 -20.73
N ARG A 93 -14.45 -15.52 -21.61
CA ARG A 93 -13.03 -15.35 -21.32
C ARG A 93 -12.83 -14.39 -20.16
N GLU A 94 -12.07 -14.82 -19.17
CA GLU A 94 -11.75 -14.02 -18.00
C GLU A 94 -10.34 -14.30 -17.48
N PHE A 95 -9.77 -13.34 -16.79
CA PHE A 95 -8.52 -13.45 -16.07
C PHE A 95 -8.48 -12.45 -14.91
N ASP A 96 -7.57 -12.65 -13.97
CA ASP A 96 -7.37 -11.74 -12.87
C ASP A 96 -6.03 -11.00 -13.00
N TYR A 97 -6.02 -9.69 -12.72
CA TYR A 97 -4.79 -9.06 -12.26
C TYR A 97 -4.62 -9.36 -10.79
N ASN A 98 -3.46 -9.85 -10.44
CA ASN A 98 -3.12 -10.18 -9.07
C ASN A 98 -1.69 -9.71 -8.74
N PHE A 99 -1.30 -9.79 -7.48
CA PHE A 99 0.07 -9.55 -7.07
C PHE A 99 0.46 -10.43 -5.89
N VAL A 100 1.76 -10.72 -5.82
CA VAL A 100 2.42 -11.34 -4.68
C VAL A 100 3.63 -10.50 -4.30
N PHE A 101 4.08 -10.59 -3.07
CA PHE A 101 5.25 -9.85 -2.63
C PHE A 101 6.05 -10.64 -1.60
N ASP A 102 7.33 -10.32 -1.54
CA ASP A 102 8.26 -10.72 -0.48
C ASP A 102 8.88 -9.45 0.16
N THR A 103 9.95 -9.58 0.91
CA THR A 103 10.63 -8.45 1.56
C THR A 103 11.38 -7.52 0.61
N GLN A 104 11.58 -7.91 -0.65
CA GLN A 104 12.41 -7.19 -1.62
C GLN A 104 11.72 -6.88 -2.94
N ASN A 105 10.57 -7.54 -3.22
CA ASN A 105 9.92 -7.45 -4.52
C ASN A 105 8.41 -7.47 -4.40
N VAL A 106 7.75 -6.77 -5.31
CA VAL A 106 6.34 -6.97 -5.66
C VAL A 106 6.28 -7.50 -7.08
N GLN A 107 5.63 -8.64 -7.30
CA GLN A 107 5.34 -9.19 -8.61
C GLN A 107 3.85 -9.03 -8.91
N ILE A 108 3.54 -8.29 -9.96
CA ILE A 108 2.20 -8.09 -10.50
C ILE A 108 2.04 -9.03 -11.69
N ARG A 109 0.95 -9.77 -11.75
CA ARG A 109 0.79 -10.83 -12.75
C ARG A 109 -0.66 -11.02 -13.17
N VAL A 110 -0.84 -11.72 -14.30
CA VAL A 110 -2.12 -12.27 -14.70
C VAL A 110 -2.25 -13.67 -14.12
N ASP A 111 -3.36 -13.92 -13.44
CA ASP A 111 -3.71 -15.20 -12.82
C ASP A 111 -5.12 -15.63 -13.27
N ASP A 112 -5.47 -16.89 -12.97
CA ASP A 112 -6.80 -17.47 -13.10
C ASP A 112 -7.46 -17.31 -14.47
N GLN A 113 -6.62 -17.19 -15.54
CA GLN A 113 -7.13 -17.14 -16.91
C GLN A 113 -7.72 -18.49 -17.33
N ASN A 114 -8.91 -18.47 -17.91
CA ASN A 114 -9.61 -19.64 -18.43
C ASN A 114 -9.47 -19.84 -19.95
N PHE A 115 -8.56 -19.07 -20.58
CA PHE A 115 -8.28 -19.09 -22.01
C PHE A 115 -6.80 -18.83 -22.28
N ASN A 116 -6.35 -18.97 -23.54
CA ASN A 116 -4.96 -18.73 -23.91
C ASN A 116 -4.73 -17.24 -24.24
N LEU A 117 -3.99 -16.54 -23.36
CA LEU A 117 -3.67 -15.11 -23.51
C LEU A 117 -2.89 -14.76 -24.79
N VAL A 118 -2.18 -15.74 -25.41
CA VAL A 118 -1.38 -15.49 -26.62
C VAL A 118 -2.23 -15.59 -27.88
N THR A 119 -3.12 -16.57 -27.92
CA THR A 119 -3.84 -16.95 -29.14
C THR A 119 -5.33 -16.61 -29.13
N GLU A 120 -5.89 -16.33 -27.96
CA GLU A 120 -7.33 -16.14 -27.78
C GLU A 120 -7.70 -14.75 -27.28
N MET A 121 -6.84 -13.76 -27.54
CA MET A 121 -7.12 -12.33 -27.42
C MET A 121 -7.08 -11.64 -28.77
N THR A 122 -7.96 -10.68 -28.97
CA THR A 122 -7.84 -9.79 -30.11
C THR A 122 -6.67 -8.81 -29.91
N PRO A 123 -6.09 -8.24 -30.99
CA PRO A 123 -5.06 -7.21 -30.87
C PRO A 123 -5.51 -6.00 -30.02
N ALA A 124 -6.79 -5.63 -30.08
CA ALA A 124 -7.35 -4.55 -29.29
C ALA A 124 -7.36 -4.90 -27.78
N GLU A 125 -7.79 -6.10 -27.43
CA GLU A 125 -7.77 -6.59 -26.04
C GLU A 125 -6.34 -6.70 -25.50
N THR A 126 -5.40 -7.26 -26.28
CA THR A 126 -3.99 -7.31 -25.92
C THR A 126 -3.43 -5.91 -25.65
N ASN A 127 -3.74 -4.95 -26.52
CA ASN A 127 -3.30 -3.56 -26.32
C ASN A 127 -3.93 -2.93 -25.07
N GLN A 128 -5.22 -3.15 -24.86
CA GLN A 128 -5.96 -2.56 -23.74
C GLN A 128 -5.56 -3.14 -22.38
N TYR A 129 -5.28 -4.45 -22.32
CA TYR A 129 -5.13 -5.14 -21.05
C TYR A 129 -3.71 -5.63 -20.75
N LEU A 130 -2.87 -5.87 -21.76
CA LEU A 130 -1.55 -6.45 -21.54
C LEU A 130 -0.39 -5.53 -21.94
N THR A 131 -0.59 -4.63 -22.90
CA THR A 131 0.49 -3.75 -23.41
C THR A 131 0.59 -2.48 -22.58
N ASN A 132 1.82 -2.10 -22.21
CA ASN A 132 2.12 -0.84 -21.50
C ASN A 132 1.20 -0.55 -20.30
N GLN A 133 0.94 -1.56 -19.49
CA GLN A 133 0.14 -1.39 -18.27
C GLN A 133 0.95 -0.67 -17.21
N THR A 134 0.33 0.27 -16.53
CA THR A 134 0.94 0.98 -15.39
C THR A 134 0.25 0.57 -14.10
N PHE A 135 1.07 0.19 -13.14
CA PHE A 135 0.64 -0.16 -11.79
C PHE A 135 1.34 0.73 -10.78
N ARG A 136 0.66 1.01 -9.68
CA ARG A 136 1.19 1.76 -8.54
C ARG A 136 1.22 0.88 -7.31
N ILE A 137 2.40 0.72 -6.74
CA ILE A 137 2.63 0.02 -5.49
C ILE A 137 2.65 1.08 -4.38
N VAL A 138 1.89 0.87 -3.33
CA VAL A 138 1.82 1.74 -2.15
C VAL A 138 2.19 0.91 -0.92
N LEU A 139 3.23 1.33 -0.22
CA LEU A 139 3.63 0.74 1.06
C LEU A 139 3.12 1.61 2.20
N ILE A 140 2.40 1.02 3.13
CA ILE A 140 1.83 1.70 4.30
C ILE A 140 2.43 1.09 5.56
N PRO A 141 3.08 1.88 6.43
CA PRO A 141 3.57 1.40 7.71
C PRO A 141 2.45 0.79 8.57
N ALA A 142 2.67 -0.37 9.17
CA ALA A 142 1.66 -1.07 9.96
C ALA A 142 1.23 -0.28 11.21
N SER A 143 2.10 0.59 11.73
CA SER A 143 1.75 1.52 12.81
C SER A 143 0.58 2.44 12.43
N GLN A 144 0.42 2.70 11.13
CA GLN A 144 -0.68 3.49 10.55
C GLN A 144 -1.82 2.62 10.00
N GLY A 145 -1.57 1.33 9.75
CA GLY A 145 -2.51 0.41 9.11
C GLY A 145 -3.66 -0.10 9.97
N LYS A 146 -3.73 0.28 11.25
CA LYS A 146 -4.77 -0.19 12.17
C LYS A 146 -6.08 0.62 12.12
N ASN A 147 -6.18 1.61 11.25
CA ASN A 147 -7.38 2.44 11.22
C ASN A 147 -8.45 1.82 10.31
N THR A 148 -9.49 1.29 10.93
CA THR A 148 -10.63 0.62 10.28
C THR A 148 -11.52 1.57 9.45
N ASN A 149 -11.20 2.85 9.40
CA ASN A 149 -12.02 3.88 8.77
C ASN A 149 -11.57 4.26 7.35
N VAL A 150 -10.51 3.64 6.83
CA VAL A 150 -10.01 3.90 5.48
C VAL A 150 -10.51 2.80 4.54
N ASP A 151 -11.18 3.21 3.48
CA ASP A 151 -11.48 2.30 2.38
C ASP A 151 -10.24 2.11 1.51
N TYR A 152 -9.56 0.98 1.66
CA TYR A 152 -8.37 0.63 0.88
C TYR A 152 -8.66 0.37 -0.61
N SER A 153 -9.92 0.23 -1.00
CA SER A 153 -10.31 0.15 -2.40
C SER A 153 -10.37 1.51 -3.08
N ASP A 154 -10.50 2.60 -2.30
CA ASP A 154 -10.44 3.98 -2.79
C ASP A 154 -9.02 4.53 -2.70
N TYR A 155 -8.32 4.60 -3.84
CA TYR A 155 -6.98 5.16 -3.94
C TYR A 155 -6.88 6.57 -3.33
N ASN A 156 -7.83 7.45 -3.63
CA ASN A 156 -7.80 8.84 -3.15
C ASN A 156 -7.98 8.92 -1.62
N ALA A 157 -8.82 8.06 -1.04
CA ALA A 157 -8.97 7.94 0.40
C ALA A 157 -7.66 7.50 1.06
N VAL A 158 -6.98 6.51 0.49
CA VAL A 158 -5.68 6.01 0.95
C VAL A 158 -4.63 7.13 0.93
N ILE A 159 -4.42 7.77 -0.22
CA ILE A 159 -3.41 8.81 -0.39
C ILE A 159 -3.64 10.00 0.55
N LYS A 160 -4.89 10.42 0.67
CA LYS A 160 -5.28 11.53 1.56
C LYS A 160 -5.05 11.18 3.03
N TYR A 161 -5.46 9.99 3.44
CA TYR A 161 -5.37 9.57 4.84
C TYR A 161 -3.92 9.42 5.30
N TYR A 162 -3.09 8.77 4.50
CA TYR A 162 -1.69 8.52 4.82
C TYR A 162 -0.77 9.68 4.41
N ASN A 163 -1.32 10.79 3.94
CA ASN A 163 -0.58 11.98 3.51
C ASN A 163 0.55 11.66 2.51
N ILE A 164 0.30 10.70 1.62
CA ILE A 164 1.27 10.27 0.61
C ILE A 164 1.28 11.29 -0.52
N LYS A 165 2.45 11.86 -0.82
CA LYS A 165 2.59 12.81 -1.93
C LYS A 165 2.49 12.08 -3.25
N ASP A 166 1.43 12.36 -4.01
CA ASP A 166 1.29 11.86 -5.37
C ASP A 166 2.39 12.48 -6.26
N GLN A 167 3.30 11.64 -6.75
CA GLN A 167 4.30 12.07 -7.72
C GLN A 167 3.61 12.12 -9.08
N LYS A 168 3.36 13.33 -9.56
CA LYS A 168 2.84 13.58 -10.91
C LYS A 168 3.92 13.38 -11.97
#